data_b58825c94b4bd0695e79f524b80acda2
#
_entry.id   b58825c94b4bd0695e79f524b80acda2
#
_cell.length_a   1.000
_cell.length_b   1.000
_cell.length_c   1.000
_cell.angle_alpha   90.00
_cell.angle_beta   90.00
_cell.angle_gamma   90.00
#
_symmetry.space_group_name_H-M   'P 1'
#
loop_
_entity.id
_entity.type
_entity.pdbx_description
1 polymer ?
#
loop_
_entity_poly.entity_id
_entity_poly.type
_entity_poly.pdbx_seq_one_letter_code
_entity_poly.pdbx_strand_id
1 'polypeptide(L)'
;MRRVSERVRNPSIEAGADLKIHLLGSPTVQRGGIDVEAPAGRKHWGLLTYLVRTEVPSSRERLSGLLFPEADDPLGALRSALSALRRQLGPHAEVGGNPVRLSLGPAAFVDVEILRKGSWLEATALPGLGHELLDGMAFRSSPGFEMWLENERRHVAGTTASVFHEAALALLARGDAGSAADHASELVRLNPYDENSHVLLVRCLRSAGEHEGAARQVATCEELFNRELGVEPSPALLAAASAPLARKGPRVSGRAALQAQVDAGEAALAAGAVAAGLDRLRGAVAAARTADEPDLLAKALISLGSALVHSARGSDEEGAAALHEGSVVAESLGKDALAATGWREAGWVQLLRARYDRAEASLAQAAKLGRGDDDELAWIDAMLGAIRSDVGDYPAAAELLRSAIERSSRTRSTQAGDYARSMLGRLYLLRNELEKAEQVLDEALEYVQTHGWTAFLSWPEALRAEVDLRLGDVDKAKGRFEHAFALGCEVGDPCWESIAARGLGLVAVHRGDLPQALELLADAPRLCRRLPDTYLWIEAYGRAALCAVALDHGVETRGLWIGELEKITAQRGMRELLAHALVYRARLGEPDALDAARALAAEIDNPALDELLASAELSAAA
;
A
#
# COMPACT_ATOMS: atom_id res chain seq x y z
N MET A 1 -2.00 -40.14 -20.99
CA MET A 1 -0.81 -39.62 -20.30
C MET A 1 -1.27 -39.08 -18.93
N ARG A 2 -0.75 -39.67 -17.85
CA ARG A 2 -1.18 -39.36 -16.49
C ARG A 2 -0.64 -38.00 -16.08
N ARG A 3 -1.51 -37.06 -15.76
CA ARG A 3 -1.15 -35.80 -15.09
C ARG A 3 -0.71 -36.17 -13.66
N VAL A 4 0.55 -36.00 -13.39
CA VAL A 4 1.08 -35.99 -12.02
C VAL A 4 0.75 -34.61 -11.48
N SER A 5 -0.34 -34.50 -10.73
CA SER A 5 -0.57 -33.38 -9.85
C SER A 5 0.38 -33.53 -8.66
N GLU A 6 1.60 -33.03 -8.79
CA GLU A 6 2.41 -32.75 -7.61
C GLU A 6 1.71 -31.58 -6.88
N ARG A 7 0.90 -31.94 -5.89
CA ARG A 7 0.55 -31.00 -4.84
C ARG A 7 1.89 -30.50 -4.27
N VAL A 8 2.19 -29.22 -4.49
CA VAL A 8 3.32 -28.56 -3.85
C VAL A 8 3.14 -28.80 -2.36
N ARG A 9 3.92 -29.72 -1.79
CA ARG A 9 3.99 -29.89 -0.33
C ARG A 9 4.61 -28.62 0.20
N ASN A 10 3.77 -27.79 0.80
CA ASN A 10 4.21 -26.62 1.55
C ASN A 10 5.25 -27.11 2.59
N PRO A 11 6.50 -26.61 2.56
CA PRO A 11 7.40 -26.89 3.67
C PRO A 11 6.72 -26.34 4.92
N SER A 12 6.68 -27.12 5.98
CA SER A 12 6.18 -26.64 7.27
C SER A 12 7.08 -25.48 7.70
N ILE A 13 6.64 -24.24 7.52
CA ILE A 13 7.37 -23.01 7.87
C ILE A 13 7.72 -22.99 9.36
N GLU A 14 7.00 -23.78 10.12
CA GLU A 14 7.19 -23.99 11.54
C GLU A 14 8.24 -25.09 11.86
N ALA A 15 8.72 -25.82 10.86
CA ALA A 15 9.63 -26.94 11.11
C ALA A 15 10.99 -26.42 11.62
N GLY A 16 11.36 -26.85 12.84
CA GLY A 16 12.65 -26.50 13.45
C GLY A 16 12.65 -25.22 14.30
N ALA A 17 11.53 -24.50 14.44
CA ALA A 17 11.44 -23.37 15.35
C ALA A 17 11.29 -23.83 16.81
N ASP A 18 12.24 -23.45 17.67
CA ASP A 18 12.21 -23.77 19.09
C ASP A 18 11.15 -22.96 19.86
N LEU A 19 10.81 -21.78 19.38
CA LEU A 19 9.77 -20.90 19.89
C LEU A 19 8.79 -20.55 18.77
N LYS A 20 7.49 -20.81 18.99
CA LYS A 20 6.43 -20.42 18.07
C LYS A 20 5.42 -19.54 18.81
N ILE A 21 5.12 -18.41 18.22
CA ILE A 21 4.15 -17.43 18.71
C ILE A 21 3.07 -17.27 17.64
N HIS A 22 1.84 -17.65 18.00
CA HIS A 22 0.66 -17.46 17.17
C HIS A 22 -0.20 -16.38 17.81
N LEU A 23 -0.48 -15.32 17.07
CA LEU A 23 -1.30 -14.17 17.47
C LEU A 23 -2.54 -14.01 16.60
N LEU A 24 -2.58 -14.65 15.43
CA LEU A 24 -3.75 -14.71 14.56
C LEU A 24 -4.76 -15.73 15.09
N GLY A 25 -5.97 -15.30 15.37
CA GLY A 25 -6.98 -16.11 16.06
C GLY A 25 -6.75 -16.16 17.58
N SER A 26 -7.01 -17.30 18.20
CA SER A 26 -6.74 -17.50 19.62
C SER A 26 -5.23 -17.62 19.87
N PRO A 27 -4.61 -16.71 20.66
CA PRO A 27 -3.17 -16.67 20.77
C PRO A 27 -2.60 -17.86 21.54
N THR A 28 -1.48 -18.40 21.05
CA THR A 28 -0.73 -19.50 21.68
C THR A 28 0.77 -19.28 21.59
N VAL A 29 1.50 -19.88 22.53
CA VAL A 29 2.97 -19.96 22.51
C VAL A 29 3.38 -21.41 22.66
N GLN A 30 4.28 -21.89 21.81
CA GLN A 30 4.87 -23.22 21.86
C GLN A 30 6.38 -23.14 22.05
N ARG A 31 6.93 -24.05 22.87
CA ARG A 31 8.39 -24.25 23.01
C ARG A 31 8.73 -25.70 22.78
N GLY A 32 9.64 -25.97 21.84
CA GLY A 32 10.01 -27.33 21.46
C GLY A 32 8.81 -28.16 20.99
N GLY A 33 7.80 -27.53 20.40
CA GLY A 33 6.58 -28.19 19.92
C GLY A 33 5.51 -28.48 21.02
N ILE A 34 5.71 -27.98 22.25
CA ILE A 34 4.77 -28.14 23.35
C ILE A 34 4.12 -26.81 23.69
N ASP A 35 2.80 -26.79 23.79
CA ASP A 35 2.05 -25.61 24.22
C ASP A 35 2.47 -25.16 25.63
N VAL A 36 2.79 -23.90 25.78
CA VAL A 36 3.10 -23.30 27.07
C VAL A 36 1.83 -22.70 27.66
N GLU A 37 1.53 -23.09 28.89
CA GLU A 37 0.38 -22.56 29.61
C GLU A 37 0.45 -21.02 29.68
N ALA A 38 -0.61 -20.37 29.21
CA ALA A 38 -0.70 -18.93 29.23
C ALA A 38 -0.86 -18.42 30.66
N PRO A 39 -0.18 -17.29 31.01
CA PRO A 39 -0.46 -16.63 32.28
C PRO A 39 -1.93 -16.19 32.35
N ALA A 40 -2.49 -16.20 33.56
CA ALA A 40 -3.85 -15.77 33.78
C ALA A 40 -4.06 -14.29 33.36
N GLY A 41 -5.16 -14.05 32.65
CA GLY A 41 -5.55 -12.71 32.21
C GLY A 41 -5.13 -12.37 30.76
N ARG A 42 -5.75 -11.34 30.21
CA ARG A 42 -5.58 -10.94 28.79
C ARG A 42 -4.42 -10.00 28.56
N LYS A 43 -4.05 -9.19 29.57
CA LYS A 43 -3.09 -8.07 29.40
C LYS A 43 -1.67 -8.53 29.06
N HIS A 44 -1.27 -9.76 29.39
CA HIS A 44 0.02 -10.29 28.94
C HIS A 44 0.04 -10.59 27.43
N TRP A 45 -1.09 -11.03 26.84
CA TRP A 45 -1.23 -11.18 25.40
C TRP A 45 -1.19 -9.83 24.69
N GLY A 46 -1.89 -8.84 25.26
CA GLY A 46 -1.81 -7.47 24.77
C GLY A 46 -0.38 -6.92 24.79
N LEU A 47 0.36 -7.15 25.88
CA LEU A 47 1.75 -6.74 26.00
C LEU A 47 2.65 -7.46 24.98
N LEU A 48 2.50 -8.77 24.82
CA LEU A 48 3.25 -9.54 23.82
C LEU A 48 2.99 -9.01 22.41
N THR A 49 1.72 -8.86 22.05
CA THR A 49 1.31 -8.38 20.73
C THR A 49 1.85 -6.96 20.47
N TYR A 50 1.75 -6.07 21.44
CA TYR A 50 2.29 -4.73 21.32
C TYR A 50 3.81 -4.74 21.06
N LEU A 51 4.57 -5.54 21.85
CA LEU A 51 6.03 -5.62 21.72
C LEU A 51 6.48 -6.31 20.42
N VAL A 52 5.67 -7.20 19.86
CA VAL A 52 5.92 -7.84 18.56
C VAL A 52 5.65 -6.87 17.42
N ARG A 53 4.55 -6.10 17.51
CA ARG A 53 4.08 -5.23 16.41
C ARG A 53 4.76 -3.87 16.36
N THR A 54 5.27 -3.39 17.50
CA THR A 54 5.88 -2.07 17.62
C THR A 54 7.39 -2.17 17.43
N GLU A 55 7.93 -1.55 16.38
CA GLU A 55 9.37 -1.57 16.06
C GLU A 55 10.18 -0.67 17.02
N VAL A 56 9.57 0.40 17.53
CA VAL A 56 10.21 1.35 18.45
C VAL A 56 10.00 0.94 19.89
N PRO A 57 11.09 0.81 20.68
CA PRO A 57 10.99 0.45 22.10
C PRO A 57 10.23 1.51 22.91
N SER A 58 9.28 1.07 23.73
CA SER A 58 8.43 1.95 24.54
C SER A 58 8.88 2.04 26.00
N SER A 59 8.77 3.24 26.61
CA SER A 59 9.09 3.40 28.04
C SER A 59 8.13 2.59 28.92
N ARG A 60 8.58 2.28 30.13
CA ARG A 60 7.74 1.53 31.09
C ARG A 60 6.54 2.34 31.53
N GLU A 61 6.68 3.63 31.65
CA GLU A 61 5.63 4.57 32.02
C GLU A 61 4.54 4.57 30.94
N ARG A 62 4.93 4.61 29.68
CA ARG A 62 4.00 4.54 28.55
C ARG A 62 3.27 3.20 28.50
N LEU A 63 3.98 2.07 28.59
CA LEU A 63 3.37 0.74 28.57
C LEU A 63 2.42 0.51 29.76
N SER A 64 2.79 1.03 30.95
CA SER A 64 1.94 0.90 32.13
C SER A 64 0.66 1.73 31.98
N GLY A 65 0.74 2.95 31.48
CA GLY A 65 -0.42 3.81 31.20
C GLY A 65 -1.33 3.23 30.13
N LEU A 66 -0.75 2.67 29.06
CA LEU A 66 -1.51 2.08 27.95
C LEU A 66 -2.26 0.79 28.35
N LEU A 67 -1.59 -0.14 29.07
CA LEU A 67 -2.14 -1.46 29.37
C LEU A 67 -2.79 -1.57 30.74
N PHE A 68 -2.40 -0.74 31.72
CA PHE A 68 -2.83 -0.86 33.10
C PHE A 68 -3.32 0.47 33.70
N PRO A 69 -4.09 1.32 32.98
CA PRO A 69 -4.47 2.66 33.44
C PRO A 69 -5.30 2.65 34.73
N GLU A 70 -6.06 1.57 34.98
CA GLU A 70 -6.94 1.44 36.15
C GLU A 70 -6.28 0.69 37.34
N ALA A 71 -4.99 0.31 37.24
CA ALA A 71 -4.34 -0.41 38.33
C ALA A 71 -3.87 0.58 39.43
N ASP A 72 -3.99 0.21 40.70
CA ASP A 72 -3.47 1.00 41.83
C ASP A 72 -1.95 1.23 41.73
N ASP A 73 -1.20 0.24 41.23
CA ASP A 73 0.23 0.34 40.86
C ASP A 73 0.43 -0.11 39.40
N PRO A 74 0.25 0.78 38.39
CA PRO A 74 0.43 0.42 36.97
C PRO A 74 1.82 -0.12 36.63
N LEU A 75 2.88 0.45 37.24
CA LEU A 75 4.25 -0.04 37.04
C LEU A 75 4.49 -1.41 37.68
N GLY A 76 3.87 -1.68 38.82
CA GLY A 76 3.90 -3.00 39.46
C GLY A 76 3.17 -4.05 38.64
N ALA A 77 2.00 -3.70 38.09
CA ALA A 77 1.25 -4.55 37.17
C ALA A 77 2.05 -4.88 35.91
N LEU A 78 2.72 -3.89 35.29
CA LEU A 78 3.61 -4.09 34.17
C LEU A 78 4.82 -4.99 34.52
N ARG A 79 5.46 -4.78 35.69
CA ARG A 79 6.56 -5.67 36.16
C ARG A 79 6.11 -7.12 36.24
N SER A 80 4.91 -7.35 36.76
CA SER A 80 4.32 -8.69 36.87
C SER A 80 4.05 -9.31 35.50
N ALA A 81 3.47 -8.55 34.55
CA ALA A 81 3.21 -8.97 33.17
C ALA A 81 4.52 -9.28 32.42
N LEU A 82 5.55 -8.44 32.52
CA LEU A 82 6.88 -8.69 31.94
C LEU A 82 7.53 -9.96 32.53
N SER A 83 7.39 -10.21 33.82
CA SER A 83 7.91 -11.42 34.47
C SER A 83 7.19 -12.67 33.99
N ALA A 84 5.86 -12.60 33.81
CA ALA A 84 5.05 -13.70 33.27
C ALA A 84 5.44 -13.98 31.81
N LEU A 85 5.61 -12.93 31.00
CA LEU A 85 6.02 -13.05 29.61
C LEU A 85 7.39 -13.70 29.45
N ARG A 86 8.38 -13.31 30.28
CA ARG A 86 9.72 -13.97 30.28
C ARG A 86 9.62 -15.44 30.57
N ARG A 87 8.78 -15.88 31.54
CA ARG A 87 8.59 -17.32 31.86
C ARG A 87 7.94 -18.06 30.69
N GLN A 88 6.97 -17.43 30.02
CA GLN A 88 6.27 -18.02 28.88
C GLN A 88 7.20 -18.19 27.68
N LEU A 89 7.98 -17.19 27.33
CA LEU A 89 8.89 -17.23 26.18
C LEU A 89 10.18 -18.02 26.47
N GLY A 90 10.58 -18.15 27.74
CA GLY A 90 11.76 -18.91 28.15
C GLY A 90 13.08 -18.30 27.62
N PRO A 91 14.11 -19.17 27.41
CA PRO A 91 15.44 -18.71 27.00
C PRO A 91 15.53 -18.29 25.53
N HIS A 92 14.46 -18.47 24.74
CA HIS A 92 14.42 -18.17 23.32
C HIS A 92 14.07 -16.71 23.00
N ALA A 93 13.80 -15.90 24.06
CA ALA A 93 13.49 -14.48 23.91
C ALA A 93 14.01 -13.67 25.10
N GLU A 94 14.48 -12.49 24.83
CA GLU A 94 14.86 -11.49 25.84
C GLU A 94 13.81 -10.38 25.89
N VAL A 95 13.22 -10.16 27.08
CA VAL A 95 12.22 -9.10 27.31
C VAL A 95 12.68 -8.22 28.45
N GLY A 96 12.90 -6.94 28.22
CA GLY A 96 13.29 -6.05 29.31
C GLY A 96 13.86 -4.72 28.88
N GLY A 97 14.50 -4.06 29.84
CA GLY A 97 15.07 -2.72 29.63
C GLY A 97 14.13 -1.59 30.06
N ASN A 98 14.58 -0.36 29.84
CA ASN A 98 13.80 0.86 29.78
C ASN A 98 14.51 1.82 28.82
N PRO A 99 14.00 1.99 27.61
CA PRO A 99 12.74 1.46 27.09
C PRO A 99 12.71 -0.08 27.01
N VAL A 100 11.50 -0.65 27.09
CA VAL A 100 11.27 -2.09 27.02
C VAL A 100 11.47 -2.58 25.59
N ARG A 101 12.23 -3.65 25.42
CA ARG A 101 12.47 -4.33 24.15
C ARG A 101 12.12 -5.81 24.25
N LEU A 102 11.64 -6.36 23.15
CA LEU A 102 11.52 -7.79 22.93
C LEU A 102 12.53 -8.17 21.83
N SER A 103 13.44 -9.06 22.14
CA SER A 103 14.36 -9.65 21.17
C SER A 103 14.08 -11.14 21.07
N LEU A 104 13.70 -11.61 19.91
CA LEU A 104 13.45 -13.02 19.64
C LEU A 104 14.70 -13.67 19.04
N GLY A 105 14.93 -14.93 19.37
CA GLY A 105 16.00 -15.70 18.74
C GLY A 105 15.79 -15.84 17.22
N PRO A 106 16.85 -16.04 16.43
CA PRO A 106 16.76 -16.07 14.97
C PRO A 106 15.91 -17.21 14.40
N ALA A 107 15.67 -18.24 15.21
CA ALA A 107 14.83 -19.38 14.85
C ALA A 107 13.40 -19.26 15.44
N ALA A 108 13.00 -18.11 15.97
CA ALA A 108 11.66 -17.93 16.46
C ALA A 108 10.67 -17.74 15.30
N PHE A 109 9.55 -18.45 15.39
CA PHE A 109 8.42 -18.27 14.47
C PHE A 109 7.39 -17.34 15.10
N VAL A 110 6.93 -16.34 14.33
CA VAL A 110 5.84 -15.42 14.72
C VAL A 110 4.93 -15.25 13.52
N ASP A 111 3.69 -15.70 13.62
CA ASP A 111 2.75 -15.75 12.51
C ASP A 111 2.49 -14.37 11.88
N VAL A 112 2.30 -13.32 12.68
CA VAL A 112 2.08 -11.95 12.18
C VAL A 112 3.31 -11.37 11.47
N GLU A 113 4.52 -11.80 11.81
CA GLU A 113 5.73 -11.41 11.09
C GLU A 113 5.87 -12.14 9.76
N ILE A 114 5.51 -13.43 9.71
CA ILE A 114 5.43 -14.17 8.45
C ILE A 114 4.34 -13.60 7.56
N LEU A 115 3.18 -13.24 8.10
CA LEU A 115 2.14 -12.56 7.33
C LEU A 115 2.66 -11.27 6.71
N ARG A 116 3.44 -10.48 7.44
CA ARG A 116 3.96 -9.19 7.01
C ARG A 116 5.13 -9.31 6.02
N LYS A 117 6.15 -10.09 6.37
CA LYS A 117 7.45 -10.13 5.67
C LYS A 117 7.69 -11.41 4.86
N GLY A 118 6.95 -12.47 5.11
CA GLY A 118 7.10 -13.74 4.40
C GLY A 118 6.60 -13.66 2.95
N SER A 119 7.05 -14.59 2.13
CA SER A 119 6.50 -14.76 0.79
C SER A 119 5.00 -15.11 0.85
N TRP A 120 4.27 -14.88 -0.24
CA TRP A 120 2.85 -15.27 -0.31
C TRP A 120 2.65 -16.77 -0.01
N LEU A 121 3.61 -17.62 -0.41
CA LEU A 121 3.56 -19.07 -0.18
C LEU A 121 3.68 -19.41 1.31
N GLU A 122 4.57 -18.73 2.04
CA GLU A 122 4.70 -18.88 3.47
C GLU A 122 3.47 -18.33 4.20
N ALA A 123 3.01 -17.15 3.82
CA ALA A 123 1.86 -16.51 4.43
C ALA A 123 0.56 -17.31 4.23
N THR A 124 0.33 -17.88 3.03
CA THR A 124 -0.86 -18.72 2.77
C THR A 124 -0.81 -20.08 3.50
N ALA A 125 0.35 -20.49 4.00
CA ALA A 125 0.50 -21.70 4.82
C ALA A 125 0.19 -21.47 6.31
N LEU A 126 -0.03 -20.23 6.75
CA LEU A 126 -0.32 -19.91 8.15
C LEU A 126 -1.68 -20.48 8.58
N PRO A 127 -1.77 -21.27 9.66
CA PRO A 127 -3.03 -21.85 10.13
C PRO A 127 -4.07 -20.80 10.52
N GLY A 128 -3.62 -19.62 10.99
CA GLY A 128 -4.45 -18.51 11.42
C GLY A 128 -4.74 -17.48 10.35
N LEU A 129 -4.35 -17.70 9.08
CA LEU A 129 -4.60 -16.73 8.02
C LEU A 129 -6.09 -16.42 7.85
N GLY A 130 -6.44 -15.16 7.85
CA GLY A 130 -7.84 -14.69 7.77
C GLY A 130 -8.57 -14.60 9.10
N HIS A 131 -7.96 -15.04 10.21
CA HIS A 131 -8.46 -14.79 11.55
C HIS A 131 -8.02 -13.41 12.06
N GLU A 132 -8.80 -12.88 13.01
CA GLU A 132 -8.52 -11.60 13.65
C GLU A 132 -7.32 -11.72 14.60
N LEU A 133 -6.54 -10.64 14.72
CA LEU A 133 -5.47 -10.53 15.72
C LEU A 133 -6.06 -10.57 17.13
N LEU A 134 -5.61 -11.52 17.98
CA LEU A 134 -6.15 -11.76 19.32
C LEU A 134 -7.68 -11.94 19.30
N ASP A 135 -8.18 -12.82 18.45
CA ASP A 135 -9.62 -13.04 18.23
C ASP A 135 -10.37 -13.31 19.55
N GLY A 136 -11.51 -12.66 19.72
CA GLY A 136 -12.34 -12.75 20.91
C GLY A 136 -11.78 -12.07 22.17
N MET A 137 -10.62 -11.38 22.09
CA MET A 137 -10.08 -10.62 23.23
C MET A 137 -10.48 -9.15 23.16
N ALA A 138 -11.08 -8.64 24.25
CA ALA A 138 -11.39 -7.25 24.48
C ALA A 138 -10.65 -6.72 25.69
N PHE A 139 -10.18 -5.47 25.63
CA PHE A 139 -9.37 -4.81 26.66
C PHE A 139 -10.09 -3.59 27.23
N ARG A 140 -11.37 -3.73 27.55
CA ARG A 140 -12.27 -2.64 27.98
C ARG A 140 -11.74 -1.77 29.12
N SER A 141 -10.88 -2.33 29.98
CA SER A 141 -10.20 -1.58 31.07
C SER A 141 -8.93 -0.84 30.61
N SER A 142 -8.65 -0.80 29.33
CA SER A 142 -7.48 -0.17 28.74
C SER A 142 -7.87 0.45 27.39
N PRO A 143 -8.69 1.52 27.39
CA PRO A 143 -9.30 2.07 26.17
C PRO A 143 -8.30 2.48 25.09
N GLY A 144 -7.18 3.11 25.47
CA GLY A 144 -6.11 3.47 24.53
C GLY A 144 -5.47 2.24 23.86
N PHE A 145 -5.30 1.14 24.62
CA PHE A 145 -4.80 -0.12 24.07
C PHE A 145 -5.85 -0.78 23.16
N GLU A 146 -7.13 -0.77 23.54
CA GLU A 146 -8.21 -1.32 22.72
C GLU A 146 -8.27 -0.62 21.35
N MET A 147 -8.14 0.70 21.33
CA MET A 147 -8.10 1.48 20.09
C MET A 147 -6.86 1.16 19.23
N TRP A 148 -5.70 1.04 19.84
CA TRP A 148 -4.48 0.59 19.17
C TRP A 148 -4.67 -0.81 18.56
N LEU A 149 -5.21 -1.76 19.35
CA LEU A 149 -5.46 -3.12 18.87
C LEU A 149 -6.44 -3.17 17.72
N GLU A 150 -7.50 -2.37 17.76
CA GLU A 150 -8.48 -2.28 16.67
C GLU A 150 -7.83 -1.80 15.37
N ASN A 151 -6.94 -0.82 15.45
CA ASN A 151 -6.20 -0.34 14.29
C ASN A 151 -5.21 -1.39 13.78
N GLU A 152 -4.53 -2.13 14.67
CA GLU A 152 -3.67 -3.25 14.28
C GLU A 152 -4.46 -4.41 13.65
N ARG A 153 -5.67 -4.69 14.11
CA ARG A 153 -6.58 -5.66 13.48
C ARG A 153 -6.93 -5.26 12.06
N ARG A 154 -7.26 -3.99 11.84
CA ARG A 154 -7.52 -3.46 10.49
C ARG A 154 -6.28 -3.57 9.60
N HIS A 155 -5.10 -3.27 10.13
CA HIS A 155 -3.85 -3.41 9.39
C HIS A 155 -3.57 -4.87 9.02
N VAL A 156 -3.70 -5.80 9.95
CA VAL A 156 -3.56 -7.26 9.72
C VAL A 156 -4.55 -7.74 8.66
N ALA A 157 -5.80 -7.30 8.71
CA ALA A 157 -6.80 -7.62 7.68
C ALA A 157 -6.40 -7.09 6.30
N GLY A 158 -5.87 -5.87 6.22
CA GLY A 158 -5.35 -5.28 4.98
C GLY A 158 -4.15 -6.06 4.41
N THR A 159 -3.23 -6.48 5.28
CA THR A 159 -2.07 -7.31 4.90
C THR A 159 -2.53 -8.69 4.43
N THR A 160 -3.49 -9.31 5.11
CA THR A 160 -4.10 -10.59 4.70
C THR A 160 -4.72 -10.50 3.29
N ALA A 161 -5.47 -9.44 3.01
CA ALA A 161 -6.01 -9.19 1.69
C ALA A 161 -4.91 -9.04 0.62
N SER A 162 -3.81 -8.38 0.96
CA SER A 162 -2.66 -8.23 0.05
C SER A 162 -1.96 -9.57 -0.24
N VAL A 163 -1.87 -10.46 0.75
CA VAL A 163 -1.34 -11.83 0.57
C VAL A 163 -2.23 -12.64 -0.36
N PHE A 164 -3.55 -12.63 -0.18
CA PHE A 164 -4.46 -13.34 -1.07
C PHE A 164 -4.41 -12.82 -2.51
N HIS A 165 -4.28 -11.50 -2.68
CA HIS A 165 -4.09 -10.90 -4.01
C HIS A 165 -2.81 -11.40 -4.69
N GLU A 166 -1.68 -11.36 -3.98
CA GLU A 166 -0.39 -11.83 -4.50
C GLU A 166 -0.43 -13.34 -4.81
N ALA A 167 -1.03 -14.14 -3.92
CA ALA A 167 -1.20 -15.58 -4.14
C ALA A 167 -2.03 -15.88 -5.39
N ALA A 168 -3.14 -15.16 -5.59
CA ALA A 168 -3.96 -15.32 -6.77
C ALA A 168 -3.19 -15.00 -8.06
N LEU A 169 -2.44 -13.89 -8.08
CA LEU A 169 -1.58 -13.53 -9.23
C LEU A 169 -0.49 -14.57 -9.49
N ALA A 170 0.19 -15.02 -8.43
CA ALA A 170 1.26 -16.01 -8.53
C ALA A 170 0.78 -17.37 -9.05
N LEU A 171 -0.38 -17.82 -8.60
CA LEU A 171 -0.99 -19.08 -9.04
C LEU A 171 -1.52 -18.95 -10.46
N LEU A 172 -2.13 -17.81 -10.82
CA LEU A 172 -2.58 -17.54 -12.18
C LEU A 172 -1.40 -17.55 -13.16
N ALA A 173 -0.28 -16.93 -12.81
CA ALA A 173 0.95 -16.92 -13.60
C ALA A 173 1.53 -18.33 -13.81
N ARG A 174 1.34 -19.22 -12.85
CA ARG A 174 1.77 -20.64 -12.92
C ARG A 174 0.76 -21.55 -13.63
N GLY A 175 -0.37 -20.99 -14.11
CA GLY A 175 -1.43 -21.74 -14.77
C GLY A 175 -2.36 -22.51 -13.83
N ASP A 176 -2.26 -22.33 -12.52
CA ASP A 176 -3.18 -22.90 -11.52
C ASP A 176 -4.34 -21.92 -11.26
N ALA A 177 -5.17 -21.76 -12.28
CA ALA A 177 -6.28 -20.80 -12.24
C ALA A 177 -7.39 -21.20 -11.25
N GLY A 178 -7.52 -22.49 -10.90
CA GLY A 178 -8.47 -22.96 -9.90
C GLY A 178 -8.09 -22.46 -8.50
N SER A 179 -6.86 -22.76 -8.04
CA SER A 179 -6.35 -22.27 -6.75
C SER A 179 -6.27 -20.74 -6.71
N ALA A 180 -5.98 -20.09 -7.85
CA ALA A 180 -6.03 -18.63 -7.96
C ALA A 180 -7.43 -18.08 -7.69
N ALA A 181 -8.48 -18.72 -8.22
CA ALA A 181 -9.87 -18.32 -8.00
C ALA A 181 -10.29 -18.49 -6.54
N ASP A 182 -9.80 -19.53 -5.84
CA ASP A 182 -10.04 -19.72 -4.41
C ASP A 182 -9.52 -18.54 -3.60
N HIS A 183 -8.26 -18.12 -3.81
CA HIS A 183 -7.69 -16.97 -3.12
C HIS A 183 -8.33 -15.63 -3.52
N ALA A 184 -8.68 -15.45 -4.79
CA ALA A 184 -9.40 -14.27 -5.24
C ALA A 184 -10.83 -14.19 -4.63
N SER A 185 -11.47 -15.33 -4.38
CA SER A 185 -12.77 -15.38 -3.69
C SER A 185 -12.65 -14.95 -2.23
N GLU A 186 -11.60 -15.38 -1.53
CA GLU A 186 -11.31 -14.91 -0.17
C GLU A 186 -11.03 -13.40 -0.14
N LEU A 187 -10.32 -12.88 -1.13
CA LEU A 187 -10.07 -11.46 -1.26
C LEU A 187 -11.37 -10.65 -1.41
N VAL A 188 -12.29 -11.09 -2.28
CA VAL A 188 -13.63 -10.46 -2.43
C VAL A 188 -14.42 -10.54 -1.13
N ARG A 189 -14.36 -11.65 -0.40
CA ARG A 189 -15.03 -11.80 0.91
C ARG A 189 -14.51 -10.81 1.95
N LEU A 190 -13.20 -10.55 1.97
CA LEU A 190 -12.58 -9.60 2.91
C LEU A 190 -12.90 -8.15 2.56
N ASN A 191 -12.98 -7.81 1.29
CA ASN A 191 -13.27 -6.46 0.83
C ASN A 191 -14.21 -6.45 -0.39
N PRO A 192 -15.52 -6.63 -0.16
CA PRO A 192 -16.51 -6.75 -1.24
C PRO A 192 -16.73 -5.45 -2.03
N TYR A 193 -16.24 -4.30 -1.54
CA TYR A 193 -16.36 -3.01 -2.20
C TYR A 193 -15.08 -2.60 -2.97
N ASP A 194 -14.10 -3.49 -3.07
CA ASP A 194 -12.92 -3.29 -3.90
C ASP A 194 -13.15 -3.94 -5.29
N GLU A 195 -13.39 -3.11 -6.29
CA GLU A 195 -13.66 -3.57 -7.65
C GLU A 195 -12.52 -4.40 -8.23
N ASN A 196 -11.25 -4.05 -7.93
CA ASN A 196 -10.08 -4.80 -8.40
C ASN A 196 -10.09 -6.26 -7.93
N SER A 197 -10.62 -6.52 -6.73
CA SER A 197 -10.79 -7.88 -6.22
C SER A 197 -11.78 -8.69 -7.07
N HIS A 198 -12.88 -8.06 -7.50
CA HIS A 198 -13.84 -8.69 -8.42
C HIS A 198 -13.25 -8.91 -9.81
N VAL A 199 -12.52 -7.94 -10.35
CA VAL A 199 -11.83 -8.05 -11.64
C VAL A 199 -10.86 -9.23 -11.63
N LEU A 200 -10.06 -9.37 -10.56
CA LEU A 200 -9.12 -10.48 -10.41
C LEU A 200 -9.85 -11.82 -10.35
N LEU A 201 -10.92 -11.93 -9.56
CA LEU A 201 -11.72 -13.16 -9.46
C LEU A 201 -12.32 -13.55 -10.82
N VAL A 202 -12.90 -12.59 -11.56
CA VAL A 202 -13.43 -12.82 -12.91
C VAL A 202 -12.34 -13.34 -13.85
N ARG A 203 -11.13 -12.79 -13.80
CA ARG A 203 -9.98 -13.28 -14.59
C ARG A 203 -9.59 -14.72 -14.22
N CYS A 204 -9.50 -15.01 -12.92
CA CYS A 204 -9.17 -16.36 -12.45
C CYS A 204 -10.21 -17.39 -12.90
N LEU A 205 -11.51 -17.12 -12.71
CA LEU A 205 -12.62 -17.99 -13.13
C LEU A 205 -12.60 -18.25 -14.64
N ARG A 206 -12.38 -17.22 -15.43
CA ARG A 206 -12.27 -17.36 -16.89
C ARG A 206 -11.08 -18.22 -17.30
N SER A 207 -9.93 -17.99 -16.67
CA SER A 207 -8.71 -18.76 -16.93
C SER A 207 -8.88 -20.23 -16.52
N ALA A 208 -9.70 -20.50 -15.49
CA ALA A 208 -10.09 -21.85 -15.08
C ALA A 208 -11.14 -22.49 -16.02
N GLY A 209 -11.71 -21.74 -16.96
CA GLY A 209 -12.79 -22.19 -17.85
C GLY A 209 -14.19 -22.10 -17.24
N GLU A 210 -14.32 -21.46 -16.07
CA GLU A 210 -15.59 -21.30 -15.34
C GLU A 210 -16.36 -20.06 -15.82
N HIS A 211 -16.77 -20.05 -17.09
CA HIS A 211 -17.39 -18.87 -17.71
C HIS A 211 -18.70 -18.44 -17.05
N GLU A 212 -19.53 -19.39 -16.60
CA GLU A 212 -20.76 -19.09 -15.86
C GLU A 212 -20.46 -18.49 -14.48
N GLY A 213 -19.42 -18.97 -13.79
CA GLY A 213 -18.94 -18.39 -12.54
C GLY A 213 -18.51 -16.95 -12.72
N ALA A 214 -17.73 -16.68 -13.76
CA ALA A 214 -17.29 -15.33 -14.11
C ALA A 214 -18.47 -14.38 -14.40
N ALA A 215 -19.47 -14.84 -15.16
CA ALA A 215 -20.65 -14.04 -15.46
C ALA A 215 -21.49 -13.74 -14.20
N ARG A 216 -21.65 -14.73 -13.30
CA ARG A 216 -22.31 -14.51 -12.00
C ARG A 216 -21.57 -13.51 -11.15
N GLN A 217 -20.23 -13.55 -11.13
CA GLN A 217 -19.42 -12.62 -10.34
C GLN A 217 -19.55 -11.18 -10.84
N VAL A 218 -19.62 -10.96 -12.15
CA VAL A 218 -19.91 -9.64 -12.73
C VAL A 218 -21.27 -9.14 -12.26
N ALA A 219 -22.31 -9.92 -12.41
CA ALA A 219 -23.66 -9.54 -11.97
C ALA A 219 -23.74 -9.24 -10.46
N THR A 220 -23.02 -10.02 -9.63
CA THR A 220 -22.93 -9.80 -8.19
C THR A 220 -22.26 -8.47 -7.87
N CYS A 221 -21.18 -8.12 -8.57
CA CYS A 221 -20.48 -6.86 -8.39
C CYS A 221 -21.37 -5.68 -8.83
N GLU A 222 -22.01 -5.77 -9.99
CA GLU A 222 -22.94 -4.75 -10.50
C GLU A 222 -24.08 -4.50 -9.51
N GLU A 223 -24.73 -5.55 -9.00
CA GLU A 223 -25.82 -5.43 -8.03
C GLU A 223 -25.34 -4.78 -6.73
N LEU A 224 -24.19 -5.21 -6.21
CA LEU A 224 -23.63 -4.69 -4.96
C LEU A 224 -23.29 -3.19 -5.08
N PHE A 225 -22.60 -2.80 -6.14
CA PHE A 225 -22.15 -1.42 -6.35
C PHE A 225 -23.33 -0.49 -6.60
N ASN A 226 -24.30 -0.90 -7.43
CA ASN A 226 -25.51 -0.11 -7.66
C ASN A 226 -26.35 0.07 -6.38
N ARG A 227 -26.53 -1.00 -5.59
CA ARG A 227 -27.39 -0.96 -4.42
C ARG A 227 -26.76 -0.21 -3.23
N GLU A 228 -25.47 -0.49 -2.95
CA GLU A 228 -24.82 0.01 -1.73
C GLU A 228 -24.04 1.32 -1.95
N LEU A 229 -23.48 1.52 -3.16
CA LEU A 229 -22.66 2.69 -3.47
C LEU A 229 -23.36 3.66 -4.43
N GLY A 230 -24.42 3.24 -5.13
CA GLY A 230 -25.13 4.06 -6.11
C GLY A 230 -24.31 4.38 -7.36
N VAL A 231 -23.31 3.53 -7.68
CA VAL A 231 -22.43 3.68 -8.84
C VAL A 231 -22.39 2.40 -9.66
N GLU A 232 -22.15 2.52 -10.97
CA GLU A 232 -21.85 1.38 -11.83
C GLU A 232 -20.36 1.01 -11.71
N PRO A 233 -20.01 -0.30 -11.77
CA PRO A 233 -18.62 -0.71 -11.87
C PRO A 233 -17.95 -0.15 -13.12
N SER A 234 -16.63 -0.06 -13.09
CA SER A 234 -15.84 0.45 -14.20
C SER A 234 -15.85 -0.51 -15.41
N PRO A 235 -15.49 -0.02 -16.61
CA PRO A 235 -15.33 -0.88 -17.79
C PRO A 235 -14.32 -2.03 -17.61
N ALA A 236 -13.43 -1.96 -16.61
CA ALA A 236 -12.42 -2.99 -16.34
C ALA A 236 -13.04 -4.34 -15.97
N LEU A 237 -14.15 -4.32 -15.19
CA LEU A 237 -14.89 -5.55 -14.84
C LEU A 237 -15.47 -6.24 -16.07
N LEU A 238 -16.14 -5.47 -16.94
CA LEU A 238 -16.71 -5.99 -18.18
C LEU A 238 -15.61 -6.43 -19.17
N ALA A 239 -14.51 -5.71 -19.25
CA ALA A 239 -13.35 -6.09 -20.05
C ALA A 239 -12.74 -7.41 -19.57
N ALA A 240 -12.61 -7.63 -18.26
CA ALA A 240 -12.16 -8.89 -17.68
C ALA A 240 -13.08 -10.05 -18.04
N ALA A 241 -14.40 -9.81 -18.08
CA ALA A 241 -15.41 -10.81 -18.46
C ALA A 241 -15.43 -11.10 -19.96
N SER A 242 -15.20 -10.10 -20.81
CA SER A 242 -15.29 -10.21 -22.27
C SER A 242 -13.96 -10.46 -22.98
N ALA A 243 -12.82 -10.37 -22.26
CA ALA A 243 -11.51 -10.55 -22.84
C ALA A 243 -11.45 -11.85 -23.66
N PRO A 244 -11.18 -11.80 -24.97
CA PRO A 244 -11.18 -13.02 -25.79
C PRO A 244 -10.05 -13.91 -25.30
N LEU A 245 -10.38 -15.18 -25.00
CA LEU A 245 -9.39 -16.25 -24.89
C LEU A 245 -8.69 -16.33 -26.25
N ALA A 246 -7.52 -15.68 -26.34
CA ALA A 246 -6.68 -15.60 -27.55
C ALA A 246 -7.48 -15.29 -28.85
N ARG A 247 -7.59 -14.00 -29.23
CA ARG A 247 -7.91 -13.63 -30.59
C ARG A 247 -6.95 -14.37 -31.53
N LYS A 248 -7.46 -15.12 -32.48
CA LYS A 248 -6.69 -15.60 -33.64
C LYS A 248 -6.28 -14.37 -34.45
N GLY A 249 -5.23 -13.67 -34.00
CA GLY A 249 -4.53 -12.67 -34.79
C GLY A 249 -3.91 -13.33 -36.04
N PRO A 250 -3.44 -12.55 -37.04
CA PRO A 250 -2.69 -13.07 -38.15
C PRO A 250 -1.59 -13.98 -37.60
N ARG A 251 -1.45 -15.18 -38.15
CA ARG A 251 -0.42 -16.14 -37.73
C ARG A 251 0.94 -15.56 -38.04
N VAL A 252 1.49 -14.79 -37.09
CA VAL A 252 2.86 -14.35 -37.10
C VAL A 252 3.68 -15.60 -36.81
N SER A 253 4.33 -16.16 -37.80
CA SER A 253 5.14 -17.37 -37.66
C SER A 253 6.60 -17.01 -37.70
N GLY A 254 7.31 -17.37 -36.62
CA GLY A 254 8.76 -17.22 -36.47
C GLY A 254 9.17 -16.14 -35.48
N ARG A 255 10.26 -16.41 -34.78
CA ARG A 255 10.81 -15.59 -33.69
C ARG A 255 11.02 -14.12 -34.08
N ALA A 256 11.59 -13.87 -35.28
CA ALA A 256 11.85 -12.51 -35.77
C ALA A 256 10.58 -11.68 -35.95
N ALA A 257 9.50 -12.33 -36.40
CA ALA A 257 8.21 -11.65 -36.58
C ALA A 257 7.51 -11.35 -35.24
N LEU A 258 7.67 -12.22 -34.24
CA LEU A 258 7.21 -11.99 -32.87
C LEU A 258 7.97 -10.83 -32.23
N GLN A 259 9.31 -10.82 -32.36
CA GLN A 259 10.14 -9.72 -31.88
C GLN A 259 9.70 -8.38 -32.51
N ALA A 260 9.52 -8.35 -33.83
CA ALA A 260 9.04 -7.16 -34.53
C ALA A 260 7.65 -6.67 -34.06
N GLN A 261 6.78 -7.58 -33.63
CA GLN A 261 5.49 -7.24 -33.08
C GLN A 261 5.58 -6.58 -31.69
N VAL A 262 6.48 -7.10 -30.82
CA VAL A 262 6.79 -6.47 -29.54
C VAL A 262 7.38 -5.07 -29.74
N ASP A 263 8.41 -4.96 -30.58
CA ASP A 263 9.09 -3.69 -30.88
C ASP A 263 8.14 -2.66 -31.49
N ALA A 264 7.21 -3.09 -32.35
CA ALA A 264 6.19 -2.22 -32.92
C ALA A 264 5.13 -1.79 -31.89
N GLY A 265 4.86 -2.63 -30.88
CA GLY A 265 4.01 -2.25 -29.75
C GLY A 265 4.66 -1.18 -28.88
N GLU A 266 5.92 -1.39 -28.49
CA GLU A 266 6.72 -0.44 -27.71
C GLU A 266 6.88 0.91 -28.46
N ALA A 267 7.17 0.86 -29.76
CA ALA A 267 7.28 2.07 -30.59
C ALA A 267 5.96 2.84 -30.69
N ALA A 268 4.80 2.15 -30.79
CA ALA A 268 3.51 2.79 -30.81
C ALA A 268 3.20 3.50 -29.48
N LEU A 269 3.54 2.88 -28.34
CA LEU A 269 3.42 3.50 -27.02
C LEU A 269 4.30 4.76 -26.91
N ALA A 270 5.55 4.66 -27.32
CA ALA A 270 6.49 5.79 -27.31
C ALA A 270 6.01 6.96 -28.20
N ALA A 271 5.25 6.67 -29.26
CA ALA A 271 4.62 7.67 -30.12
C ALA A 271 3.26 8.18 -29.59
N GLY A 272 2.83 7.79 -28.39
CA GLY A 272 1.54 8.18 -27.80
C GLY A 272 0.32 7.43 -28.35
N ALA A 273 0.50 6.46 -29.24
CA ALA A 273 -0.60 5.64 -29.81
C ALA A 273 -0.94 4.47 -28.87
N VAL A 274 -1.39 4.79 -27.66
CA VAL A 274 -1.54 3.85 -26.52
C VAL A 274 -2.41 2.65 -26.90
N ALA A 275 -3.63 2.85 -27.42
CA ALA A 275 -4.53 1.77 -27.77
C ALA A 275 -3.92 0.80 -28.80
N ALA A 276 -3.26 1.33 -29.84
CA ALA A 276 -2.60 0.52 -30.85
C ALA A 276 -1.40 -0.24 -30.30
N GLY A 277 -0.63 0.37 -29.39
CA GLY A 277 0.49 -0.25 -28.68
C GLY A 277 0.04 -1.44 -27.84
N LEU A 278 -0.98 -1.23 -27.01
CA LEU A 278 -1.56 -2.27 -26.15
C LEU A 278 -2.12 -3.45 -26.95
N ASP A 279 -2.87 -3.17 -28.05
CA ASP A 279 -3.41 -4.23 -28.92
C ASP A 279 -2.29 -5.07 -29.56
N ARG A 280 -1.18 -4.43 -29.97
CA ARG A 280 -0.02 -5.14 -30.52
C ARG A 280 0.68 -5.99 -29.47
N LEU A 281 0.89 -5.46 -28.26
CA LEU A 281 1.51 -6.23 -27.17
C LEU A 281 0.64 -7.39 -26.71
N ARG A 282 -0.69 -7.22 -26.60
CA ARG A 282 -1.61 -8.34 -26.32
C ARG A 282 -1.55 -9.40 -27.43
N GLY A 283 -1.46 -8.98 -28.69
CA GLY A 283 -1.26 -9.88 -29.82
C GLY A 283 0.09 -10.62 -29.74
N ALA A 284 1.17 -9.94 -29.36
CA ALA A 284 2.49 -10.54 -29.18
C ALA A 284 2.50 -11.58 -28.05
N VAL A 285 1.87 -11.29 -26.91
CA VAL A 285 1.70 -12.25 -25.79
C VAL A 285 0.98 -13.51 -26.26
N ALA A 286 -0.15 -13.36 -26.96
CA ALA A 286 -0.91 -14.50 -27.48
C ALA A 286 -0.13 -15.34 -28.49
N ALA A 287 0.63 -14.68 -29.37
CA ALA A 287 1.45 -15.33 -30.38
C ALA A 287 2.66 -16.03 -29.75
N ALA A 288 3.35 -15.41 -28.78
CA ALA A 288 4.49 -16.00 -28.09
C ALA A 288 4.11 -17.26 -27.28
N ARG A 289 2.94 -17.25 -26.63
CA ARG A 289 2.39 -18.45 -25.96
C ARG A 289 2.12 -19.59 -26.95
N THR A 290 1.61 -19.27 -28.15
CA THR A 290 1.30 -20.28 -29.16
C THR A 290 2.55 -20.87 -29.81
N ALA A 291 3.60 -20.05 -29.97
CA ALA A 291 4.87 -20.42 -30.58
C ALA A 291 5.84 -21.10 -29.61
N ASP A 292 5.52 -21.18 -28.32
CA ASP A 292 6.39 -21.67 -27.24
C ASP A 292 7.75 -20.94 -27.20
N GLU A 293 7.69 -19.58 -27.29
CA GLU A 293 8.86 -18.69 -27.25
C GLU A 293 8.86 -17.95 -25.90
N PRO A 294 9.33 -18.58 -24.80
CA PRO A 294 9.14 -18.08 -23.45
C PRO A 294 9.92 -16.77 -23.14
N ASP A 295 11.03 -16.52 -23.80
CA ASP A 295 11.79 -15.28 -23.64
C ASP A 295 11.08 -14.08 -24.28
N LEU A 296 10.45 -14.24 -25.44
CA LEU A 296 9.62 -13.22 -26.06
C LEU A 296 8.30 -13.05 -25.32
N LEU A 297 7.77 -14.12 -24.75
CA LEU A 297 6.60 -14.06 -23.88
C LEU A 297 6.88 -13.19 -22.64
N ALA A 298 8.00 -13.41 -21.95
CA ALA A 298 8.39 -12.61 -20.79
C ALA A 298 8.53 -11.13 -21.16
N LYS A 299 9.23 -10.83 -22.27
CA LYS A 299 9.40 -9.45 -22.75
C LYS A 299 8.05 -8.80 -23.07
N ALA A 300 7.20 -9.49 -23.84
CA ALA A 300 5.89 -8.97 -24.23
C ALA A 300 4.97 -8.73 -23.03
N LEU A 301 5.01 -9.62 -22.02
CA LEU A 301 4.21 -9.49 -20.80
C LEU A 301 4.67 -8.31 -19.95
N ILE A 302 5.98 -8.13 -19.76
CA ILE A 302 6.51 -7.02 -18.96
C ILE A 302 6.25 -5.68 -19.68
N SER A 303 6.47 -5.60 -21.00
CA SER A 303 6.15 -4.39 -21.78
C SER A 303 4.65 -4.08 -21.76
N LEU A 304 3.79 -5.12 -21.88
CA LEU A 304 2.33 -4.95 -21.78
C LEU A 304 1.93 -4.46 -20.38
N GLY A 305 2.45 -5.10 -19.33
CA GLY A 305 2.12 -4.77 -17.95
C GLY A 305 2.54 -3.34 -17.60
N SER A 306 3.76 -2.95 -17.95
CA SER A 306 4.25 -1.58 -17.75
C SER A 306 3.40 -0.55 -18.51
N ALA A 307 3.03 -0.84 -19.75
CA ALA A 307 2.16 0.05 -20.53
C ALA A 307 0.75 0.19 -19.94
N LEU A 308 0.18 -0.90 -19.41
CA LEU A 308 -1.13 -0.88 -18.76
C LEU A 308 -1.13 -0.03 -17.49
N VAL A 309 -0.05 -0.09 -16.72
CA VAL A 309 0.09 0.65 -15.45
C VAL A 309 0.38 2.14 -15.70
N HIS A 310 1.24 2.48 -16.65
CA HIS A 310 1.68 3.86 -16.84
C HIS A 310 0.92 4.63 -17.91
N SER A 311 0.32 3.94 -18.90
CA SER A 311 -0.29 4.60 -20.06
C SER A 311 -1.80 4.39 -20.20
N ALA A 312 -2.40 3.49 -19.41
CA ALA A 312 -3.82 3.15 -19.52
C ALA A 312 -4.48 3.04 -18.15
N ARG A 313 -4.97 4.19 -17.66
CA ARG A 313 -5.65 4.22 -16.36
C ARG A 313 -6.89 3.31 -16.33
N GLY A 314 -7.13 2.65 -15.19
CA GLY A 314 -8.20 1.66 -15.02
C GLY A 314 -7.79 0.23 -15.41
N SER A 315 -6.51 -0.03 -15.68
CA SER A 315 -6.00 -1.32 -16.17
C SER A 315 -4.92 -1.95 -15.29
N ASP A 316 -4.67 -1.40 -14.09
CA ASP A 316 -3.60 -1.87 -13.19
C ASP A 316 -3.72 -3.35 -12.82
N GLU A 317 -4.93 -3.92 -12.74
CA GLU A 317 -5.10 -5.34 -12.41
C GLU A 317 -4.68 -6.25 -13.57
N GLU A 318 -4.94 -5.84 -14.83
CA GLU A 318 -4.39 -6.54 -15.99
C GLU A 318 -2.87 -6.38 -16.05
N GLY A 319 -2.39 -5.18 -15.76
CA GLY A 319 -0.97 -4.87 -15.69
C GLY A 319 -0.25 -5.71 -14.64
N ALA A 320 -0.77 -5.77 -13.40
CA ALA A 320 -0.20 -6.56 -12.32
C ALA A 320 -0.12 -8.06 -12.66
N ALA A 321 -1.16 -8.62 -13.26
CA ALA A 321 -1.17 -10.02 -13.70
C ALA A 321 -0.11 -10.27 -14.78
N ALA A 322 0.02 -9.39 -15.77
CA ALA A 322 1.03 -9.50 -16.83
C ALA A 322 2.45 -9.36 -16.28
N LEU A 323 2.68 -8.38 -15.41
CA LEU A 323 3.97 -8.16 -14.76
C LEU A 323 4.40 -9.37 -13.93
N HIS A 324 3.49 -9.91 -13.13
CA HIS A 324 3.81 -11.07 -12.29
C HIS A 324 4.15 -12.30 -13.14
N GLU A 325 3.33 -12.63 -14.15
CA GLU A 325 3.62 -13.74 -15.08
C GLU A 325 4.94 -13.53 -15.81
N GLY A 326 5.15 -12.33 -16.37
CA GLY A 326 6.37 -11.98 -17.11
C GLY A 326 7.63 -12.09 -16.26
N SER A 327 7.58 -11.63 -15.00
CA SER A 327 8.69 -11.71 -14.05
C SER A 327 9.05 -13.16 -13.71
N VAL A 328 8.06 -14.00 -13.40
CA VAL A 328 8.27 -15.43 -13.10
C VAL A 328 8.87 -16.16 -14.30
N VAL A 329 8.38 -15.90 -15.52
CA VAL A 329 8.95 -16.50 -16.74
C VAL A 329 10.37 -16.01 -16.97
N ALA A 330 10.65 -14.69 -16.82
CA ALA A 330 11.99 -14.14 -16.99
C ALA A 330 12.99 -14.74 -15.99
N GLU A 331 12.63 -14.86 -14.71
CA GLU A 331 13.46 -15.53 -13.69
C GLU A 331 13.76 -16.97 -14.05
N SER A 332 12.76 -17.74 -14.49
CA SER A 332 12.95 -19.15 -14.86
C SER A 332 13.93 -19.34 -16.01
N LEU A 333 14.14 -18.30 -16.82
CA LEU A 333 15.06 -18.26 -17.94
C LEU A 333 16.43 -17.64 -17.61
N GLY A 334 16.66 -17.20 -16.34
CA GLY A 334 17.86 -16.48 -15.95
C GLY A 334 18.01 -15.11 -16.63
N LYS A 335 16.89 -14.45 -16.98
CA LYS A 335 16.85 -13.10 -17.57
C LYS A 335 16.73 -12.06 -16.46
N ASP A 336 17.75 -12.00 -15.60
CA ASP A 336 17.72 -11.24 -14.35
C ASP A 336 17.35 -9.76 -14.52
N ALA A 337 17.92 -9.06 -15.51
CA ALA A 337 17.61 -7.65 -15.76
C ALA A 337 16.13 -7.44 -16.15
N LEU A 338 15.58 -8.30 -17.00
CA LEU A 338 14.19 -8.23 -17.41
C LEU A 338 13.23 -8.55 -16.23
N ALA A 339 13.60 -9.55 -15.43
CA ALA A 339 12.84 -9.92 -14.24
C ALA A 339 12.89 -8.81 -13.18
N ALA A 340 14.03 -8.12 -13.01
CA ALA A 340 14.16 -6.97 -12.12
C ALA A 340 13.16 -5.87 -12.49
N THR A 341 13.13 -5.47 -13.75
CA THR A 341 12.15 -4.48 -14.26
C THR A 341 10.72 -4.93 -13.97
N GLY A 342 10.37 -6.18 -14.24
CA GLY A 342 9.02 -6.69 -13.98
C GLY A 342 8.63 -6.66 -12.51
N TRP A 343 9.54 -7.07 -11.61
CA TRP A 343 9.29 -7.01 -10.16
C TRP A 343 9.23 -5.58 -9.63
N ARG A 344 10.04 -4.66 -10.16
CA ARG A 344 9.97 -3.24 -9.82
C ARG A 344 8.61 -2.64 -10.20
N GLU A 345 8.14 -2.89 -11.42
CA GLU A 345 6.83 -2.44 -11.88
C GLU A 345 5.68 -3.06 -11.08
N ALA A 346 5.79 -4.34 -10.70
CA ALA A 346 4.84 -4.96 -9.79
C ALA A 346 4.84 -4.28 -8.41
N GLY A 347 6.02 -3.91 -7.90
CA GLY A 347 6.19 -3.12 -6.68
C GLY A 347 5.52 -1.74 -6.77
N TRP A 348 5.60 -1.08 -7.93
CA TRP A 348 4.91 0.18 -8.19
C TRP A 348 3.39 0.07 -8.01
N VAL A 349 2.76 -0.95 -8.61
CA VAL A 349 1.32 -1.17 -8.44
C VAL A 349 0.94 -1.38 -6.97
N GLN A 350 1.76 -2.12 -6.22
CA GLN A 350 1.51 -2.35 -4.80
C GLN A 350 1.68 -1.05 -3.98
N LEU A 351 2.67 -0.20 -4.30
CA LEU A 351 2.87 1.10 -3.68
C LEU A 351 1.65 2.00 -3.89
N LEU A 352 1.15 2.16 -5.12
CA LEU A 352 -0.03 2.98 -5.40
C LEU A 352 -1.26 2.52 -4.58
N ARG A 353 -1.41 1.22 -4.39
CA ARG A 353 -2.48 0.61 -3.60
C ARG A 353 -2.19 0.57 -2.10
N ALA A 354 -1.11 1.23 -1.64
CA ALA A 354 -0.65 1.24 -0.26
C ALA A 354 -0.56 -0.17 0.36
N ARG A 355 -0.07 -1.13 -0.41
CA ARG A 355 0.28 -2.48 0.04
C ARG A 355 1.78 -2.55 0.29
N TYR A 356 2.26 -1.72 1.21
CA TYR A 356 3.67 -1.38 1.37
C TYR A 356 4.57 -2.59 1.63
N ASP A 357 4.17 -3.52 2.52
CA ASP A 357 4.94 -4.73 2.79
C ASP A 357 5.17 -5.57 1.52
N ARG A 358 4.14 -5.67 0.65
CA ARG A 358 4.23 -6.41 -0.63
C ARG A 358 5.03 -5.64 -1.68
N ALA A 359 4.91 -4.32 -1.70
CA ALA A 359 5.76 -3.47 -2.53
C ALA A 359 7.24 -3.64 -2.18
N GLU A 360 7.58 -3.59 -0.88
CA GLU A 360 8.95 -3.81 -0.41
C GLU A 360 9.48 -5.21 -0.77
N ALA A 361 8.66 -6.25 -0.65
CA ALA A 361 9.04 -7.60 -1.04
C ALA A 361 9.37 -7.70 -2.55
N SER A 362 8.52 -7.11 -3.41
CA SER A 362 8.75 -7.05 -4.86
C SER A 362 10.00 -6.24 -5.21
N LEU A 363 10.19 -5.08 -4.57
CA LEU A 363 11.36 -4.22 -4.78
C LEU A 363 12.65 -4.87 -4.26
N ALA A 364 12.60 -5.62 -3.17
CA ALA A 364 13.76 -6.38 -2.69
C ALA A 364 14.16 -7.49 -3.67
N GLN A 365 13.18 -8.17 -4.30
CA GLN A 365 13.46 -9.15 -5.36
C GLN A 365 14.05 -8.46 -6.60
N ALA A 366 13.50 -7.32 -7.01
CA ALA A 366 14.03 -6.51 -8.10
C ALA A 366 15.49 -6.08 -7.83
N ALA A 367 15.79 -5.57 -6.63
CA ALA A 367 17.14 -5.17 -6.24
C ALA A 367 18.15 -6.33 -6.25
N LYS A 368 17.70 -7.53 -5.86
CA LYS A 368 18.54 -8.73 -5.91
C LYS A 368 18.91 -9.10 -7.34
N LEU A 369 17.97 -8.99 -8.28
CA LEU A 369 18.16 -9.34 -9.69
C LEU A 369 18.85 -8.22 -10.48
N GLY A 370 18.55 -6.96 -10.18
CA GLY A 370 19.11 -5.76 -10.83
C GLY A 370 20.45 -5.30 -10.25
N ARG A 371 21.23 -6.17 -9.59
CA ARG A 371 22.52 -5.80 -8.99
C ARG A 371 23.48 -5.24 -10.03
N GLY A 372 23.97 -4.00 -9.77
CA GLY A 372 24.93 -3.33 -10.64
C GLY A 372 24.30 -2.49 -11.75
N ASP A 373 22.98 -2.44 -11.82
CA ASP A 373 22.25 -1.52 -12.69
C ASP A 373 21.81 -0.30 -11.88
N ASP A 374 22.52 0.81 -12.03
CA ASP A 374 22.22 2.04 -11.29
C ASP A 374 20.88 2.65 -11.69
N ASP A 375 20.38 2.46 -12.93
CA ASP A 375 19.06 2.92 -13.34
C ASP A 375 17.96 2.17 -12.59
N GLU A 376 18.06 0.85 -12.54
CA GLU A 376 17.09 0.01 -11.82
C GLU A 376 17.10 0.29 -10.32
N LEU A 377 18.31 0.39 -9.73
CA LEU A 377 18.47 0.67 -8.30
C LEU A 377 18.02 2.09 -7.92
N ALA A 378 18.15 3.09 -8.82
CA ALA A 378 17.62 4.45 -8.58
C ALA A 378 16.09 4.45 -8.45
N TRP A 379 15.40 3.74 -9.33
CA TRP A 379 13.94 3.59 -9.24
C TRP A 379 13.52 2.85 -7.96
N ILE A 380 14.23 1.78 -7.60
CA ILE A 380 13.94 1.01 -6.38
C ILE A 380 14.14 1.89 -5.15
N ASP A 381 15.24 2.62 -5.03
CA ASP A 381 15.49 3.53 -3.92
C ASP A 381 14.43 4.64 -3.86
N ALA A 382 14.00 5.19 -5.00
CA ALA A 382 12.96 6.21 -5.06
C ALA A 382 11.59 5.70 -4.58
N MET A 383 11.21 4.49 -4.99
CA MET A 383 9.95 3.86 -4.56
C MET A 383 9.98 3.48 -3.07
N LEU A 384 11.09 2.90 -2.60
CA LEU A 384 11.26 2.60 -1.17
C LEU A 384 11.23 3.88 -0.34
N GLY A 385 11.86 4.97 -0.81
CA GLY A 385 11.78 6.27 -0.17
C GLY A 385 10.36 6.84 -0.10
N ALA A 386 9.55 6.65 -1.15
CA ALA A 386 8.14 7.01 -1.13
C ALA A 386 7.35 6.18 -0.11
N ILE A 387 7.56 4.86 -0.06
CA ILE A 387 6.95 3.96 0.93
C ILE A 387 7.31 4.42 2.35
N ARG A 388 8.60 4.64 2.64
CA ARG A 388 9.05 5.10 3.96
C ARG A 388 8.41 6.43 4.37
N SER A 389 8.25 7.35 3.41
CA SER A 389 7.52 8.62 3.66
C SER A 389 6.04 8.38 3.96
N ASP A 390 5.36 7.46 3.24
CA ASP A 390 3.94 7.16 3.42
C ASP A 390 3.64 6.50 4.78
N VAL A 391 4.59 5.71 5.30
CA VAL A 391 4.47 5.08 6.63
C VAL A 391 5.04 5.93 7.77
N GLY A 392 5.58 7.12 7.48
CA GLY A 392 6.08 8.06 8.48
C GLY A 392 7.53 7.82 8.95
N ASP A 393 8.31 7.01 8.23
CA ASP A 393 9.75 6.84 8.50
C ASP A 393 10.55 7.84 7.66
N TYR A 394 10.49 9.11 8.05
CA TYR A 394 11.09 10.23 7.32
C TYR A 394 12.63 10.19 7.23
N PRO A 395 13.39 9.75 8.26
CA PRO A 395 14.83 9.62 8.14
C PRO A 395 15.26 8.63 7.06
N ALA A 396 14.69 7.42 7.07
CA ALA A 396 14.97 6.41 6.05
C ALA A 396 14.48 6.86 4.66
N ALA A 397 13.31 7.50 4.57
CA ALA A 397 12.80 8.06 3.32
C ALA A 397 13.78 9.05 2.71
N ALA A 398 14.28 10.01 3.51
CA ALA A 398 15.22 11.03 3.02
C ALA A 398 16.55 10.44 2.54
N GLU A 399 17.06 9.41 3.21
CA GLU A 399 18.29 8.70 2.80
C GLU A 399 18.09 8.01 1.45
N LEU A 400 17.03 7.23 1.30
CA LEU A 400 16.70 6.51 0.06
C LEU A 400 16.45 7.46 -1.12
N LEU A 401 15.70 8.54 -0.91
CA LEU A 401 15.42 9.50 -1.97
C LEU A 401 16.69 10.24 -2.44
N ARG A 402 17.61 10.58 -1.53
CA ARG A 402 18.91 11.16 -1.91
C ARG A 402 19.78 10.14 -2.65
N SER A 403 19.78 8.87 -2.23
CA SER A 403 20.47 7.79 -2.95
C SER A 403 19.94 7.66 -4.38
N ALA A 404 18.63 7.69 -4.57
CA ALA A 404 18.00 7.64 -5.90
C ALA A 404 18.43 8.82 -6.79
N ILE A 405 18.45 10.04 -6.25
CA ILE A 405 18.91 11.25 -6.96
C ILE A 405 20.37 11.10 -7.37
N GLU A 406 21.24 10.65 -6.46
CA GLU A 406 22.66 10.46 -6.73
C GLU A 406 22.91 9.39 -7.80
N ARG A 407 22.23 8.24 -7.72
CA ARG A 407 22.34 7.17 -8.72
C ARG A 407 21.87 7.64 -10.10
N SER A 408 20.69 8.27 -10.16
CA SER A 408 20.13 8.80 -11.40
C SER A 408 21.04 9.83 -12.08
N SER A 409 21.83 10.60 -11.33
CA SER A 409 22.78 11.56 -11.89
C SER A 409 23.94 10.91 -12.65
N ARG A 410 24.21 9.61 -12.44
CA ARG A 410 25.27 8.83 -13.09
C ARG A 410 24.77 8.07 -14.31
N THR A 411 23.47 8.08 -14.56
CA THR A 411 22.81 7.28 -15.59
C THR A 411 22.23 8.18 -16.68
N ARG A 412 21.67 7.57 -17.74
CA ARG A 412 20.96 8.28 -18.79
C ARG A 412 19.48 8.44 -18.52
N SER A 413 18.94 7.65 -17.60
CA SER A 413 17.55 7.72 -17.18
C SER A 413 17.43 8.73 -16.05
N THR A 414 16.73 9.83 -16.30
CA THR A 414 16.60 10.92 -15.34
C THR A 414 15.32 10.83 -14.54
N GLN A 415 14.33 10.10 -15.02
CA GLN A 415 12.99 10.05 -14.43
C GLN A 415 12.95 9.56 -12.98
N ALA A 416 13.81 8.58 -12.62
CA ALA A 416 13.92 8.13 -11.22
C ALA A 416 14.36 9.27 -10.29
N GLY A 417 15.33 10.08 -10.73
CA GLY A 417 15.79 11.25 -10.00
C GLY A 417 14.74 12.36 -9.91
N ASP A 418 13.97 12.58 -10.97
CA ASP A 418 12.88 13.56 -11.02
C ASP A 418 11.74 13.18 -10.06
N TYR A 419 11.36 11.89 -10.07
CA TYR A 419 10.40 11.35 -9.12
C TYR A 419 10.93 11.48 -7.68
N ALA A 420 12.16 11.08 -7.43
CA ALA A 420 12.77 11.13 -6.09
C ALA A 420 12.86 12.56 -5.55
N ARG A 421 13.19 13.58 -6.38
CA ARG A 421 13.15 15.00 -5.98
C ARG A 421 11.74 15.43 -5.58
N SER A 422 10.73 15.07 -6.38
CA SER A 422 9.34 15.40 -6.06
C SER A 422 8.91 14.79 -4.74
N MET A 423 9.31 13.54 -4.47
CA MET A 423 8.99 12.85 -3.21
C MET A 423 9.79 13.42 -2.02
N LEU A 424 11.03 13.87 -2.22
CA LEU A 424 11.81 14.56 -1.20
C LEU A 424 11.21 15.94 -0.86
N GLY A 425 10.75 16.67 -1.87
CA GLY A 425 10.01 17.92 -1.68
C GLY A 425 8.71 17.70 -0.90
N ARG A 426 7.94 16.64 -1.23
CA ARG A 426 6.77 16.22 -0.45
C ARG A 426 7.12 15.93 1.00
N LEU A 427 8.20 15.21 1.25
CA LEU A 427 8.66 14.89 2.60
C LEU A 427 8.89 16.15 3.42
N TYR A 428 9.61 17.13 2.87
CA TYR A 428 9.83 18.40 3.55
C TYR A 428 8.53 19.20 3.78
N LEU A 429 7.61 19.17 2.80
CA LEU A 429 6.28 19.79 2.93
C LEU A 429 5.48 19.17 4.09
N LEU A 430 5.45 17.84 4.21
CA LEU A 430 4.74 17.13 5.28
C LEU A 430 5.32 17.43 6.67
N ARG A 431 6.63 17.67 6.75
CA ARG A 431 7.32 18.05 7.98
C ARG A 431 7.26 19.55 8.28
N ASN A 432 6.55 20.34 7.45
CA ASN A 432 6.47 21.80 7.53
C ASN A 432 7.85 22.51 7.40
N GLU A 433 8.83 21.88 6.74
CA GLU A 433 10.14 22.45 6.43
C GLU A 433 10.05 23.22 5.09
N LEU A 434 9.29 24.32 5.08
CA LEU A 434 8.78 24.96 3.85
C LEU A 434 9.88 25.48 2.93
N GLU A 435 10.97 26.06 3.47
CA GLU A 435 12.08 26.59 2.68
C GLU A 435 12.83 25.47 1.92
N LYS A 436 13.00 24.29 2.56
CA LYS A 436 13.59 23.13 1.92
C LYS A 436 12.65 22.54 0.88
N ALA A 437 11.34 22.48 1.19
CA ALA A 437 10.32 21.99 0.26
C ALA A 437 10.27 22.87 -0.98
N GLU A 438 10.29 24.21 -0.84
CA GLU A 438 10.34 25.17 -1.93
C GLU A 438 11.52 24.89 -2.85
N GLN A 439 12.73 24.87 -2.30
CA GLN A 439 13.95 24.68 -3.08
C GLN A 439 13.90 23.37 -3.89
N VAL A 440 13.59 22.24 -3.22
CA VAL A 440 13.63 20.93 -3.85
C VAL A 440 12.51 20.74 -4.87
N LEU A 441 11.33 21.34 -4.64
CA LEU A 441 10.22 21.27 -5.59
C LEU A 441 10.44 22.19 -6.81
N ASP A 442 11.09 23.34 -6.64
CA ASP A 442 11.49 24.18 -7.78
C ASP A 442 12.51 23.45 -8.65
N GLU A 443 13.52 22.77 -8.06
CA GLU A 443 14.44 21.89 -8.78
C GLU A 443 13.68 20.76 -9.49
N ALA A 444 12.74 20.09 -8.81
CA ALA A 444 11.95 19.00 -9.40
C ALA A 444 11.15 19.48 -10.64
N LEU A 445 10.51 20.64 -10.54
CA LEU A 445 9.77 21.24 -11.65
C LEU A 445 10.67 21.55 -12.85
N GLU A 446 11.85 22.16 -12.61
CA GLU A 446 12.82 22.45 -13.65
C GLU A 446 13.28 21.16 -14.38
N TYR A 447 13.62 20.11 -13.62
CA TYR A 447 14.04 18.83 -14.19
C TYR A 447 12.93 18.15 -14.98
N VAL A 448 11.71 18.05 -14.42
CA VAL A 448 10.56 17.43 -15.08
C VAL A 448 10.22 18.12 -16.40
N GLN A 449 10.28 19.47 -16.44
CA GLN A 449 10.08 20.25 -17.66
C GLN A 449 11.21 20.06 -18.67
N THR A 450 12.47 20.10 -18.22
CA THR A 450 13.66 19.94 -19.07
C THR A 450 13.70 18.55 -19.70
N HIS A 451 13.30 17.52 -18.98
CA HIS A 451 13.26 16.14 -19.47
C HIS A 451 11.98 15.81 -20.25
N GLY A 452 11.02 16.75 -20.32
CA GLY A 452 9.77 16.60 -21.08
C GLY A 452 8.81 15.57 -20.50
N TRP A 453 8.87 15.30 -19.19
CA TRP A 453 7.95 14.35 -18.54
C TRP A 453 6.63 15.02 -18.12
N THR A 454 5.90 15.52 -19.10
CA THR A 454 4.65 16.28 -18.92
C THR A 454 3.57 15.52 -18.16
N ALA A 455 3.47 14.22 -18.35
CA ALA A 455 2.48 13.39 -17.64
C ALA A 455 2.65 13.38 -16.11
N PHE A 456 3.86 13.69 -15.62
CA PHE A 456 4.16 13.75 -14.20
C PHE A 456 4.13 15.17 -13.62
N LEU A 457 4.13 16.20 -14.48
CA LEU A 457 4.29 17.61 -14.08
C LEU A 457 3.24 18.10 -13.08
N SER A 458 2.00 17.62 -13.19
CA SER A 458 0.90 17.99 -12.28
C SER A 458 1.23 17.73 -10.82
N TRP A 459 1.96 16.65 -10.52
CA TRP A 459 2.29 16.24 -9.16
C TRP A 459 3.22 17.22 -8.43
N PRO A 460 4.46 17.50 -8.90
CA PRO A 460 5.33 18.44 -8.22
C PRO A 460 4.77 19.86 -8.22
N GLU A 461 3.97 20.24 -9.23
CA GLU A 461 3.34 21.55 -9.28
C GLU A 461 2.27 21.73 -8.20
N ALA A 462 1.43 20.73 -7.96
CA ALA A 462 0.46 20.75 -6.89
C ALA A 462 1.14 20.80 -5.49
N LEU A 463 2.23 20.08 -5.29
CA LEU A 463 3.00 20.14 -4.04
C LEU A 463 3.64 21.53 -3.85
N ARG A 464 4.21 22.11 -4.92
CA ARG A 464 4.81 23.45 -4.86
C ARG A 464 3.75 24.53 -4.60
N ALA A 465 2.55 24.37 -5.18
CA ALA A 465 1.41 25.23 -4.89
C ALA A 465 1.01 25.19 -3.41
N GLU A 466 1.09 24.01 -2.77
CA GLU A 466 0.80 23.89 -1.34
C GLU A 466 1.87 24.61 -0.48
N VAL A 467 3.12 24.58 -0.89
CA VAL A 467 4.18 25.39 -0.24
C VAL A 467 3.86 26.88 -0.34
N ASP A 468 3.52 27.39 -1.55
CA ASP A 468 3.12 28.79 -1.74
C ASP A 468 1.94 29.17 -0.83
N LEU A 469 0.93 28.29 -0.72
CA LEU A 469 -0.23 28.51 0.12
C LEU A 469 0.14 28.61 1.63
N ARG A 470 1.01 27.71 2.12
CA ARG A 470 1.47 27.73 3.51
C ARG A 470 2.39 28.91 3.82
N LEU A 471 3.11 29.46 2.83
CA LEU A 471 3.88 30.69 2.95
C LEU A 471 3.01 31.96 2.85
N GLY A 472 1.70 31.82 2.56
CA GLY A 472 0.74 32.92 2.49
C GLY A 472 0.52 33.51 1.09
N ASP A 473 1.13 32.95 0.06
CA ASP A 473 1.03 33.40 -1.35
C ASP A 473 -0.20 32.79 -2.03
N VAL A 474 -1.39 33.14 -1.53
CA VAL A 474 -2.67 32.50 -1.88
C VAL A 474 -2.98 32.60 -3.39
N ASP A 475 -2.67 33.73 -4.04
CA ASP A 475 -2.96 33.91 -5.47
C ASP A 475 -2.01 33.12 -6.36
N LYS A 476 -0.75 33.03 -6.00
CA LYS A 476 0.25 32.19 -6.69
C LYS A 476 -0.10 30.71 -6.54
N ALA A 477 -0.43 30.29 -5.33
CA ALA A 477 -0.88 28.94 -5.04
C ALA A 477 -2.10 28.56 -5.88
N LYS A 478 -3.11 29.44 -5.94
CA LYS A 478 -4.31 29.23 -6.76
C LYS A 478 -3.95 28.98 -8.22
N GLY A 479 -3.14 29.86 -8.82
CA GLY A 479 -2.75 29.73 -10.24
C GLY A 479 -2.04 28.41 -10.53
N ARG A 480 -1.14 27.97 -9.64
CA ARG A 480 -0.45 26.68 -9.77
C ARG A 480 -1.41 25.49 -9.61
N PHE A 481 -2.33 25.52 -8.64
CA PHE A 481 -3.31 24.44 -8.48
C PHE A 481 -4.27 24.34 -9.68
N GLU A 482 -4.70 25.49 -10.25
CA GLU A 482 -5.51 25.51 -11.47
C GLU A 482 -4.76 24.89 -12.66
N HIS A 483 -3.47 25.21 -12.82
CA HIS A 483 -2.62 24.61 -13.85
C HIS A 483 -2.40 23.11 -13.63
N ALA A 484 -2.09 22.71 -12.39
CA ALA A 484 -1.92 21.29 -12.03
C ALA A 484 -3.22 20.49 -12.27
N PHE A 485 -4.38 21.06 -11.96
CA PHE A 485 -5.68 20.45 -12.24
C PHE A 485 -5.92 20.25 -13.73
N ALA A 486 -5.65 21.30 -14.54
CA ALA A 486 -5.78 21.21 -15.99
C ALA A 486 -4.85 20.15 -16.60
N LEU A 487 -3.60 20.06 -16.13
CA LEU A 487 -2.67 19.01 -16.54
C LEU A 487 -3.18 17.61 -16.16
N GLY A 488 -3.74 17.44 -14.96
CA GLY A 488 -4.35 16.18 -14.53
C GLY A 488 -5.48 15.74 -15.45
N CYS A 489 -6.34 16.69 -15.85
CA CYS A 489 -7.42 16.45 -16.82
C CYS A 489 -6.89 16.06 -18.21
N GLU A 490 -5.87 16.75 -18.73
CA GLU A 490 -5.27 16.45 -20.03
C GLU A 490 -4.62 15.06 -20.07
N VAL A 491 -3.96 14.67 -18.98
CA VAL A 491 -3.36 13.33 -18.84
C VAL A 491 -4.42 12.27 -18.57
N GLY A 492 -5.59 12.68 -18.07
CA GLY A 492 -6.67 11.77 -17.67
C GLY A 492 -6.36 11.00 -16.38
N ASP A 493 -5.57 11.58 -15.48
CA ASP A 493 -5.22 10.97 -14.18
C ASP A 493 -6.06 11.56 -13.05
N PRO A 494 -7.07 10.82 -12.53
CA PRO A 494 -7.95 11.29 -11.48
C PRO A 494 -7.22 11.61 -10.16
N CYS A 495 -6.07 10.98 -9.90
CA CYS A 495 -5.30 11.24 -8.69
C CYS A 495 -4.57 12.60 -8.77
N TRP A 496 -4.08 12.97 -9.97
CA TRP A 496 -3.53 14.31 -10.19
C TRP A 496 -4.60 15.40 -10.14
N GLU A 497 -5.80 15.13 -10.68
CA GLU A 497 -6.94 16.03 -10.50
C GLU A 497 -7.28 16.19 -9.00
N SER A 498 -7.28 15.10 -8.24
CA SER A 498 -7.62 15.07 -6.81
C SER A 498 -6.68 15.92 -5.96
N ILE A 499 -5.36 15.78 -6.12
CA ILE A 499 -4.40 16.54 -5.29
C ILE A 499 -4.52 18.04 -5.57
N ALA A 500 -4.76 18.43 -6.82
CA ALA A 500 -4.97 19.83 -7.21
C ALA A 500 -6.33 20.37 -6.70
N ALA A 501 -7.42 19.60 -6.81
CA ALA A 501 -8.74 19.96 -6.27
C ALA A 501 -8.70 20.15 -4.75
N ARG A 502 -7.98 19.27 -4.02
CA ARG A 502 -7.71 19.46 -2.59
C ARG A 502 -7.05 20.81 -2.33
N GLY A 503 -6.04 21.17 -3.09
CA GLY A 503 -5.34 22.45 -2.97
C GLY A 503 -6.25 23.64 -3.23
N LEU A 504 -7.09 23.60 -4.26
CA LEU A 504 -8.09 24.63 -4.55
C LEU A 504 -9.12 24.77 -3.41
N GLY A 505 -9.52 23.65 -2.80
CA GLY A 505 -10.36 23.67 -1.62
C GLY A 505 -9.69 24.39 -0.43
N LEU A 506 -8.40 24.16 -0.17
CA LEU A 506 -7.65 24.88 0.86
C LEU A 506 -7.49 26.38 0.52
N VAL A 507 -7.30 26.75 -0.74
CA VAL A 507 -7.33 28.16 -1.20
C VAL A 507 -8.69 28.80 -0.89
N ALA A 508 -9.80 28.09 -1.11
CA ALA A 508 -11.14 28.59 -0.79
C ALA A 508 -11.30 28.82 0.72
N VAL A 509 -10.74 27.95 1.58
CA VAL A 509 -10.69 28.17 3.05
C VAL A 509 -9.98 29.48 3.38
N HIS A 510 -8.78 29.71 2.82
CA HIS A 510 -8.02 30.95 3.06
C HIS A 510 -8.76 32.22 2.59
N ARG A 511 -9.64 32.09 1.60
CA ARG A 511 -10.47 33.18 1.10
C ARG A 511 -11.80 33.36 1.86
N GLY A 512 -12.08 32.49 2.82
CA GLY A 512 -13.31 32.50 3.62
C GLY A 512 -14.54 31.94 2.89
N ASP A 513 -14.36 31.29 1.73
CA ASP A 513 -15.45 30.64 0.98
C ASP A 513 -15.61 29.19 1.42
N LEU A 514 -16.24 29.02 2.58
CA LEU A 514 -16.43 27.68 3.17
C LEU A 514 -17.33 26.75 2.32
N PRO A 515 -18.42 27.20 1.67
CA PRO A 515 -19.21 26.32 0.80
C PRO A 515 -18.39 25.74 -0.34
N GLN A 516 -17.62 26.58 -1.08
CA GLN A 516 -16.74 26.13 -2.16
C GLN A 516 -15.63 25.23 -1.63
N ALA A 517 -15.05 25.56 -0.46
CA ALA A 517 -14.01 24.75 0.17
C ALA A 517 -14.49 23.32 0.45
N LEU A 518 -15.66 23.17 1.07
CA LEU A 518 -16.23 21.85 1.39
C LEU A 518 -16.61 21.05 0.14
N GLU A 519 -17.13 21.70 -0.90
CA GLU A 519 -17.42 21.06 -2.19
C GLU A 519 -16.15 20.48 -2.80
N LEU A 520 -15.11 21.29 -2.99
CA LEU A 520 -13.85 20.86 -3.58
C LEU A 520 -13.11 19.79 -2.75
N LEU A 521 -13.09 19.95 -1.41
CA LEU A 521 -12.46 19.00 -0.51
C LEU A 521 -13.22 17.66 -0.43
N ALA A 522 -14.55 17.67 -0.56
CA ALA A 522 -15.34 16.44 -0.61
C ALA A 522 -15.20 15.72 -1.96
N ASP A 523 -15.01 16.46 -3.05
CA ASP A 523 -14.83 15.90 -4.38
C ASP A 523 -13.41 15.32 -4.59
N ALA A 524 -12.38 15.88 -3.96
CA ALA A 524 -11.01 15.41 -4.11
C ALA A 524 -10.86 13.88 -3.88
N PRO A 525 -11.27 13.27 -2.76
CA PRO A 525 -11.18 11.82 -2.60
C PRO A 525 -12.12 11.04 -3.53
N ARG A 526 -13.22 11.62 -4.03
CA ARG A 526 -14.10 11.01 -5.02
C ARG A 526 -13.44 10.93 -6.39
N LEU A 527 -12.70 11.96 -6.78
CA LEU A 527 -11.91 11.95 -8.03
C LEU A 527 -10.93 10.78 -8.04
N CYS A 528 -10.19 10.54 -6.96
CA CYS A 528 -9.29 9.39 -6.86
C CYS A 528 -9.99 8.04 -7.13
N ARG A 529 -11.26 7.92 -6.74
CA ARG A 529 -12.06 6.69 -6.88
C ARG A 529 -12.81 6.59 -8.20
N ARG A 530 -12.70 7.58 -9.09
CA ARG A 530 -13.37 7.55 -10.41
C ARG A 530 -12.93 6.37 -11.26
N LEU A 531 -11.71 5.89 -11.06
CA LEU A 531 -11.17 4.67 -11.63
C LEU A 531 -10.70 3.72 -10.52
N PRO A 532 -10.65 2.40 -10.76
CA PRO A 532 -10.20 1.44 -9.75
C PRO A 532 -8.72 1.59 -9.37
N ASP A 533 -7.94 2.27 -10.19
CA ASP A 533 -6.51 2.48 -10.01
C ASP A 533 -6.25 3.73 -9.15
N THR A 534 -6.47 3.61 -7.86
CA THR A 534 -6.32 4.72 -6.92
C THR A 534 -4.92 4.75 -6.31
N TYR A 535 -4.27 5.91 -6.33
CA TYR A 535 -3.15 6.18 -5.43
C TYR A 535 -3.72 6.50 -4.04
N LEU A 536 -3.80 5.48 -3.19
CA LEU A 536 -4.53 5.53 -1.92
C LEU A 536 -3.98 6.57 -0.94
N TRP A 537 -2.68 6.87 -0.99
CA TRP A 537 -2.12 7.93 -0.17
C TRP A 537 -2.73 9.30 -0.51
N ILE A 538 -2.91 9.62 -1.80
CA ILE A 538 -3.53 10.89 -2.22
C ILE A 538 -4.98 10.98 -1.74
N GLU A 539 -5.73 9.90 -1.85
CA GLU A 539 -7.10 9.85 -1.32
C GLU A 539 -7.14 10.12 0.19
N ALA A 540 -6.29 9.44 0.95
CA ALA A 540 -6.21 9.62 2.40
C ALA A 540 -5.77 11.05 2.77
N TYR A 541 -4.80 11.61 2.04
CA TYR A 541 -4.33 12.98 2.24
C TYR A 541 -5.40 14.03 1.92
N GLY A 542 -6.15 13.83 0.85
CA GLY A 542 -7.32 14.67 0.51
C GLY A 542 -8.40 14.60 1.60
N ARG A 543 -8.69 13.41 2.08
CA ARG A 543 -9.67 13.16 3.14
C ARG A 543 -9.25 13.78 4.48
N ALA A 544 -7.94 13.76 4.81
CA ALA A 544 -7.43 14.40 6.02
C ALA A 544 -7.67 15.92 6.00
N ALA A 545 -7.49 16.59 4.86
CA ALA A 545 -7.79 18.01 4.71
C ALA A 545 -9.30 18.30 4.87
N LEU A 546 -10.17 17.48 4.25
CA LEU A 546 -11.62 17.58 4.44
C LEU A 546 -12.01 17.45 5.92
N CYS A 547 -11.45 16.45 6.62
CA CYS A 547 -11.73 16.22 8.04
C CYS A 547 -11.31 17.42 8.90
N ALA A 548 -10.12 17.98 8.67
CA ALA A 548 -9.63 19.14 9.40
C ALA A 548 -10.56 20.35 9.25
N VAL A 549 -10.89 20.72 8.01
CA VAL A 549 -11.77 21.86 7.72
C VAL A 549 -13.18 21.63 8.26
N ALA A 550 -13.73 20.44 8.07
CA ALA A 550 -15.07 20.11 8.57
C ALA A 550 -15.13 20.14 10.11
N LEU A 551 -14.07 19.76 10.79
CA LEU A 551 -13.98 19.79 12.25
C LEU A 551 -13.89 21.23 12.76
N ASP A 552 -13.05 22.07 12.15
CA ASP A 552 -12.87 23.48 12.54
C ASP A 552 -14.14 24.31 12.35
N HIS A 553 -14.98 23.95 11.37
CA HIS A 553 -16.23 24.65 11.05
C HIS A 553 -17.49 23.92 11.55
N GLY A 554 -17.36 22.87 12.35
CA GLY A 554 -18.49 22.19 13.00
C GLY A 554 -19.45 21.48 12.04
N VAL A 555 -18.98 21.01 10.86
CA VAL A 555 -19.82 20.33 9.86
C VAL A 555 -20.43 19.05 10.45
N GLU A 556 -21.71 18.81 10.23
CA GLU A 556 -22.45 17.69 10.84
C GLU A 556 -21.86 16.31 10.48
N THR A 557 -21.48 16.11 9.23
CA THR A 557 -20.95 14.83 8.71
C THR A 557 -19.48 14.56 9.06
N ARG A 558 -18.81 15.46 9.78
CA ARG A 558 -17.36 15.35 10.09
C ARG A 558 -16.96 14.03 10.74
N GLY A 559 -17.79 13.51 11.65
CA GLY A 559 -17.52 12.25 12.34
C GLY A 559 -17.48 11.04 11.40
N LEU A 560 -18.35 11.02 10.38
CA LEU A 560 -18.36 9.99 9.35
C LEU A 560 -17.05 10.02 8.55
N TRP A 561 -16.63 11.19 8.08
CA TRP A 561 -15.40 11.33 7.27
C TRP A 561 -14.14 10.99 8.06
N ILE A 562 -14.09 11.34 9.35
CA ILE A 562 -12.98 10.96 10.25
C ILE A 562 -12.93 9.44 10.42
N GLY A 563 -14.06 8.77 10.61
CA GLY A 563 -14.12 7.31 10.70
C GLY A 563 -13.67 6.61 9.41
N GLU A 564 -13.99 7.17 8.24
CA GLU A 564 -13.50 6.66 6.95
C GLU A 564 -11.98 6.87 6.78
N LEU A 565 -11.45 8.03 7.19
CA LEU A 565 -10.01 8.30 7.18
C LEU A 565 -9.28 7.30 8.07
N GLU A 566 -9.73 7.11 9.31
CA GLU A 566 -9.16 6.15 10.26
C GLU A 566 -9.15 4.73 9.68
N LYS A 567 -10.27 4.29 9.11
CA LYS A 567 -10.38 2.96 8.50
C LYS A 567 -9.35 2.74 7.41
N ILE A 568 -9.24 3.66 6.45
CA ILE A 568 -8.31 3.53 5.32
C ILE A 568 -6.87 3.54 5.82
N THR A 569 -6.51 4.50 6.66
CA THR A 569 -5.13 4.69 7.14
C THR A 569 -4.67 3.55 8.05
N ALA A 570 -5.55 3.03 8.91
CA ALA A 570 -5.28 1.85 9.73
C ALA A 570 -5.06 0.59 8.87
N GLN A 571 -5.95 0.33 7.91
CA GLN A 571 -5.83 -0.84 7.02
C GLN A 571 -4.53 -0.85 6.22
N ARG A 572 -4.00 0.33 5.88
CA ARG A 572 -2.86 0.50 4.99
C ARG A 572 -1.56 0.85 5.69
N GLY A 573 -1.56 0.99 7.01
CA GLY A 573 -0.36 1.32 7.78
C GLY A 573 0.15 2.75 7.56
N MET A 574 -0.70 3.69 7.13
CA MET A 574 -0.38 5.11 6.97
C MET A 574 -0.36 5.79 8.33
N ARG A 575 0.68 5.55 9.12
CA ARG A 575 0.73 5.85 10.56
C ARG A 575 0.52 7.32 10.88
N GLU A 576 1.08 8.24 10.09
CA GLU A 576 0.90 9.68 10.32
C GLU A 576 -0.54 10.12 10.06
N LEU A 577 -1.13 9.73 8.92
CA LEU A 577 -2.52 10.07 8.61
C LEU A 577 -3.50 9.38 9.58
N LEU A 578 -3.13 8.22 10.12
CA LEU A 578 -3.86 7.59 11.21
C LEU A 578 -3.78 8.41 12.51
N ALA A 579 -2.60 8.94 12.84
CA ALA A 579 -2.46 9.83 13.99
C ALA A 579 -3.30 11.10 13.84
N HIS A 580 -3.36 11.69 12.63
CA HIS A 580 -4.28 12.79 12.32
C HIS A 580 -5.75 12.42 12.57
N ALA A 581 -6.19 11.25 12.08
CA ALA A 581 -7.56 10.78 12.30
C ALA A 581 -7.90 10.62 13.79
N LEU A 582 -6.97 10.09 14.56
CA LEU A 582 -7.12 9.91 16.01
C LEU A 582 -7.15 11.25 16.75
N VAL A 583 -6.31 12.22 16.36
CA VAL A 583 -6.38 13.59 16.89
C VAL A 583 -7.77 14.21 16.60
N TYR A 584 -8.30 14.02 15.40
CA TYR A 584 -9.63 14.53 15.04
C TYR A 584 -10.74 13.85 15.85
N ARG A 585 -10.65 12.56 16.15
CA ARG A 585 -11.57 11.86 17.06
C ARG A 585 -11.49 12.42 18.48
N ALA A 586 -10.30 12.66 18.99
CA ALA A 586 -10.12 13.28 20.30
C ALA A 586 -10.84 14.65 20.40
N ARG A 587 -10.75 15.46 19.33
CA ARG A 587 -11.48 16.74 19.22
C ARG A 587 -13.01 16.57 19.08
N LEU A 588 -13.51 15.39 18.73
CA LEU A 588 -14.94 15.05 18.77
C LEU A 588 -15.42 14.62 20.17
N GLY A 589 -14.54 14.60 21.18
CA GLY A 589 -14.86 14.22 22.56
C GLY A 589 -14.53 12.78 22.92
N GLU A 590 -13.63 12.13 22.19
CA GLU A 590 -13.10 10.80 22.49
C GLU A 590 -11.67 10.92 23.03
N PRO A 591 -11.45 11.19 24.33
CA PRO A 591 -10.13 11.52 24.90
C PRO A 591 -9.11 10.39 24.75
N ASP A 592 -9.56 9.13 24.77
CA ASP A 592 -8.68 7.96 24.63
C ASP A 592 -7.99 7.93 23.24
N ALA A 593 -8.58 8.57 22.23
CA ALA A 593 -8.00 8.69 20.91
C ALA A 593 -6.72 9.54 20.91
N LEU A 594 -6.60 10.51 21.82
CA LEU A 594 -5.40 11.33 21.94
C LEU A 594 -4.21 10.52 22.45
N ASP A 595 -4.42 9.59 23.37
CA ASP A 595 -3.37 8.70 23.86
C ASP A 595 -2.89 7.74 22.77
N ALA A 596 -3.82 7.23 21.97
CA ALA A 596 -3.48 6.41 20.79
C ALA A 596 -2.71 7.21 19.74
N ALA A 597 -3.11 8.46 19.47
CA ALA A 597 -2.39 9.37 18.57
C ALA A 597 -0.96 9.65 19.04
N ARG A 598 -0.77 9.97 20.35
CA ARG A 598 0.56 10.15 20.96
C ARG A 598 1.42 8.89 20.82
N ALA A 599 0.78 7.73 20.97
CA ALA A 599 1.46 6.46 20.84
C ALA A 599 2.06 6.28 19.43
N LEU A 600 1.33 6.60 18.40
CA LEU A 600 1.82 6.56 17.02
C LEU A 600 2.86 7.66 16.74
N ALA A 601 2.57 8.89 17.14
CA ALA A 601 3.45 10.04 16.87
C ALA A 601 4.84 9.89 17.51
N ALA A 602 4.95 9.24 18.66
CA ALA A 602 6.24 8.98 19.28
C ALA A 602 7.18 8.10 18.43
N GLU A 603 6.67 7.47 17.38
CA GLU A 603 7.43 6.66 16.42
C GLU A 603 7.72 7.40 15.11
N ILE A 604 7.20 8.63 14.96
CA ILE A 604 7.26 9.41 13.73
C ILE A 604 8.06 10.69 14.01
N ASP A 605 9.21 10.85 13.36
CA ASP A 605 9.99 12.09 13.44
C ASP A 605 9.37 13.16 12.52
N ASN A 606 8.31 13.84 13.02
CA ASN A 606 7.64 14.91 12.30
C ASN A 606 7.23 16.07 13.22
N PRO A 607 7.93 17.22 13.17
CA PRO A 607 7.58 18.40 13.97
C PRO A 607 6.15 18.90 13.76
N ALA A 608 5.61 18.80 12.53
CA ALA A 608 4.25 19.24 12.24
C ALA A 608 3.20 18.37 12.95
N LEU A 609 3.46 17.07 13.12
CA LEU A 609 2.61 16.19 13.90
C LEU A 609 2.66 16.50 15.39
N ASP A 610 3.83 16.85 15.91
CA ASP A 610 4.00 17.28 17.32
C ASP A 610 3.22 18.56 17.59
N GLU A 611 3.25 19.53 16.67
CA GLU A 611 2.45 20.76 16.75
C GLU A 611 0.94 20.49 16.75
N LEU A 612 0.49 19.56 15.90
CA LEU A 612 -0.93 19.14 15.83
C LEU A 612 -1.39 18.54 17.17
N LEU A 613 -0.58 17.67 17.77
CA LEU A 613 -0.86 17.05 19.07
C LEU A 613 -0.93 18.10 20.18
N ALA A 614 0.05 18.98 20.25
CA ALA A 614 0.08 20.06 21.25
C ALA A 614 -1.16 20.96 21.16
N SER A 615 -1.59 21.29 19.94
CA SER A 615 -2.81 22.08 19.71
C SER A 615 -4.08 21.35 20.20
N ALA A 616 -4.16 20.04 19.99
CA ALA A 616 -5.29 19.23 20.44
C ALA A 616 -5.34 19.13 21.99
N GLU A 617 -4.18 19.05 22.65
CA GLU A 617 -4.06 19.04 24.11
C GLU A 617 -4.58 20.34 24.74
N LEU A 618 -4.21 21.48 24.17
CA LEU A 618 -4.71 22.79 24.61
C LEU A 618 -6.23 22.90 24.44
N SER A 619 -6.77 22.36 23.35
CA SER A 619 -8.20 22.36 23.09
C SER A 619 -9.00 21.42 24.01
N ALA A 620 -8.39 20.33 24.48
CA ALA A 620 -9.02 19.39 25.42
C ALA A 620 -8.97 19.90 26.86
N ALA A 621 -8.04 20.80 27.19
CA ALA A 621 -7.88 21.41 28.52
C ALA A 621 -8.75 22.66 28.72
N ALA A 622 -9.27 23.27 27.65
CA ALA A 622 -10.15 24.44 27.63
C ALA A 622 -11.62 24.05 27.65
#